data_30e739496dea99fd65d43ca4698ad943
#
_entry.id   30e739496dea99fd65d43ca4698ad943
#
_cell.length_a   1.000
_cell.length_b   1.000
_cell.length_c   1.000
_cell.angle_alpha   90.00
_cell.angle_beta   90.00
_cell.angle_gamma   90.00
#
_symmetry.space_group_name_H-M   'P 1'
#
loop_
_entity.id
_entity.type
_entity.pdbx_description
1 polymer ?
#
loop_
_entity_poly.entity_id
_entity_poly.type
_entity_poly.pdbx_seq_one_letter_code
_entity_poly.pdbx_strand_id
1 'polypeptide(L)'
;KELIIWFVFLRPLGLRLVICFGAAMFVGAAFGLMNGLLITKLKIYPFMATLLMGYIARGLGLTIAGNTKYDVSILGTISNSRIFGIPVAFLIFVLLAALMNYVLRCTTFGKQTMAIGNNKAAAAQIGIRVDRHIIIIYMMCGVFSAIGGLLSAGQISEVYTTFGENNEFQIISSAVIGGASMFGGKGSILPGAIVGVLLIQVVLNGLGMINASVYIYNVVRGVIIFLAVAIDCIDFEGELR
;
A
#
# COMPACT_ATOMS: atom_id res chain seq x y z
N LYS A 1 -21.24 -15.01 -10.79
CA LYS A 1 -22.41 -14.12 -10.54
C LYS A 1 -23.28 -14.68 -9.41
N GLU A 2 -23.52 -15.98 -9.35
CA GLU A 2 -24.32 -16.67 -8.31
C GLU A 2 -23.72 -16.51 -6.89
N LEU A 3 -22.40 -16.65 -6.74
CA LEU A 3 -21.71 -16.50 -5.46
C LEU A 3 -21.84 -15.09 -4.86
N ILE A 4 -21.87 -14.06 -5.70
CA ILE A 4 -22.03 -12.67 -5.26
C ILE A 4 -23.47 -12.43 -4.76
N ILE A 5 -24.47 -13.04 -5.42
CA ILE A 5 -25.88 -12.95 -5.03
C ILE A 5 -26.12 -13.66 -3.69
N TRP A 6 -25.49 -14.84 -3.47
CA TRP A 6 -25.53 -15.54 -2.20
C TRP A 6 -24.92 -14.72 -1.06
N PHE A 7 -23.83 -14.00 -1.32
CA PHE A 7 -23.15 -13.14 -0.35
C PHE A 7 -24.00 -11.92 0.05
N VAL A 8 -24.83 -11.41 -0.88
CA VAL A 8 -25.76 -10.30 -0.63
C VAL A 8 -26.94 -10.75 0.26
N PHE A 9 -27.32 -12.02 0.26
CA PHE A 9 -28.48 -12.53 0.97
C PHE A 9 -28.22 -12.99 2.42
N LEU A 10 -26.95 -13.20 2.83
CA LEU A 10 -26.60 -13.61 4.19
C LEU A 10 -26.67 -12.44 5.18
N ARG A 11 -27.60 -12.52 6.12
CA ARG A 11 -27.83 -11.63 7.31
C ARG A 11 -26.66 -11.62 8.29
N PRO A 12 -26.55 -10.67 9.19
CA PRO A 12 -26.85 -9.25 9.28
C PRO A 12 -25.67 -8.38 8.80
N LEU A 13 -25.87 -7.05 8.69
CA LEU A 13 -24.92 -6.08 8.13
C LEU A 13 -23.48 -6.25 8.64
N GLY A 14 -23.30 -6.54 9.93
CA GLY A 14 -22.00 -6.74 10.55
C GLY A 14 -21.26 -7.99 10.06
N LEU A 15 -21.97 -9.12 9.83
CA LEU A 15 -21.34 -10.36 9.38
C LEU A 15 -20.82 -10.21 7.93
N ARG A 16 -21.57 -9.52 7.07
CA ARG A 16 -21.14 -9.24 5.68
C ARG A 16 -19.87 -8.42 5.64
N LEU A 17 -19.79 -7.40 6.47
CA LEU A 17 -18.58 -6.55 6.57
C LEU A 17 -17.37 -7.35 7.03
N VAL A 18 -17.50 -8.15 8.08
CA VAL A 18 -16.41 -9.00 8.59
C VAL A 18 -15.93 -9.97 7.52
N ILE A 19 -16.85 -10.60 6.78
CA ILE A 19 -16.48 -11.53 5.72
C ILE A 19 -15.82 -10.79 4.54
N CYS A 20 -16.32 -9.62 4.14
CA CYS A 20 -15.68 -8.81 3.09
C CYS A 20 -14.26 -8.37 3.49
N PHE A 21 -14.08 -7.88 4.71
CA PHE A 21 -12.75 -7.52 5.22
C PHE A 21 -11.83 -8.74 5.30
N GLY A 22 -12.32 -9.86 5.83
CA GLY A 22 -11.55 -11.11 5.91
C GLY A 22 -11.14 -11.65 4.54
N ALA A 23 -12.06 -11.68 3.59
CA ALA A 23 -11.80 -12.11 2.22
C ALA A 23 -10.78 -11.20 1.52
N ALA A 24 -10.92 -9.88 1.64
CA ALA A 24 -9.99 -8.93 1.04
C ALA A 24 -8.58 -9.04 1.67
N MET A 25 -8.49 -9.18 2.99
CA MET A 25 -7.21 -9.40 3.68
C MET A 25 -6.56 -10.71 3.25
N PHE A 26 -7.34 -11.79 3.10
CA PHE A 26 -6.84 -13.08 2.61
C PHE A 26 -6.30 -12.97 1.18
N VAL A 27 -7.04 -12.34 0.27
CA VAL A 27 -6.60 -12.09 -1.10
C VAL A 27 -5.34 -11.21 -1.11
N GLY A 28 -5.32 -10.13 -0.34
CA GLY A 28 -4.14 -9.27 -0.21
C GLY A 28 -2.92 -10.02 0.31
N ALA A 29 -3.10 -10.88 1.34
CA ALA A 29 -2.02 -11.73 1.86
C ALA A 29 -1.54 -12.75 0.81
N ALA A 30 -2.44 -13.32 0.01
CA ALA A 30 -2.10 -14.27 -1.06
C ALA A 30 -1.25 -13.60 -2.15
N PHE A 31 -1.64 -12.40 -2.63
CA PHE A 31 -0.83 -11.63 -3.57
C PHE A 31 0.51 -11.19 -2.95
N GLY A 32 0.52 -10.81 -1.68
CA GLY A 32 1.74 -10.52 -0.94
C GLY A 32 2.66 -11.73 -0.84
N LEU A 33 2.13 -12.92 -0.55
CA LEU A 33 2.86 -14.18 -0.54
C LEU A 33 3.48 -14.47 -1.91
N MET A 34 2.69 -14.34 -2.99
CA MET A 34 3.19 -14.55 -4.36
C MET A 34 4.33 -13.59 -4.69
N ASN A 35 4.21 -12.29 -4.37
CA ASN A 35 5.30 -11.32 -4.53
C ASN A 35 6.55 -11.73 -3.74
N GLY A 36 6.39 -12.11 -2.47
CA GLY A 36 7.49 -12.57 -1.63
C GLY A 36 8.19 -13.80 -2.20
N LEU A 37 7.45 -14.77 -2.75
CA LEU A 37 8.01 -15.97 -3.39
C LEU A 37 8.74 -15.62 -4.70
N LEU A 38 8.19 -14.76 -5.54
CA LEU A 38 8.84 -14.31 -6.78
C LEU A 38 10.20 -13.66 -6.50
N ILE A 39 10.27 -12.82 -5.48
CA ILE A 39 11.49 -12.10 -5.11
C ILE A 39 12.53 -13.03 -4.47
N THR A 40 12.09 -13.94 -3.57
CA THR A 40 13.02 -14.78 -2.82
C THR A 40 13.46 -16.03 -3.58
N LYS A 41 12.53 -16.69 -4.29
CA LYS A 41 12.81 -17.95 -5.00
C LYS A 41 13.26 -17.73 -6.43
N LEU A 42 12.58 -16.86 -7.18
CA LEU A 42 12.94 -16.56 -8.57
C LEU A 42 13.95 -15.41 -8.68
N LYS A 43 14.31 -14.76 -7.55
CA LYS A 43 15.28 -13.66 -7.48
C LYS A 43 14.96 -12.50 -8.47
N ILE A 44 13.68 -12.30 -8.77
CA ILE A 44 13.21 -11.20 -9.60
C ILE A 44 13.39 -9.89 -8.83
N TYR A 45 13.75 -8.82 -9.53
CA TYR A 45 13.91 -7.51 -8.92
C TYR A 45 12.59 -7.06 -8.26
N PRO A 46 12.59 -6.62 -6.99
CA PRO A 46 11.38 -6.36 -6.21
C PRO A 46 10.37 -5.44 -6.92
N PHE A 47 10.85 -4.35 -7.51
CA PHE A 47 10.01 -3.39 -8.23
C PHE A 47 9.29 -4.03 -9.42
N MET A 48 10.02 -4.82 -10.22
CA MET A 48 9.45 -5.54 -11.38
C MET A 48 8.41 -6.58 -10.93
N ALA A 49 8.71 -7.36 -9.90
CA ALA A 49 7.80 -8.39 -9.38
C ALA A 49 6.47 -7.78 -8.93
N THR A 50 6.51 -6.67 -8.17
CA THR A 50 5.29 -6.02 -7.66
C THR A 50 4.47 -5.37 -8.77
N LEU A 51 5.09 -4.75 -9.77
CA LEU A 51 4.38 -4.20 -10.92
C LEU A 51 3.70 -5.29 -11.75
N LEU A 52 4.41 -6.38 -12.06
CA LEU A 52 3.85 -7.50 -12.81
C LEU A 52 2.62 -8.09 -12.09
N MET A 53 2.74 -8.32 -10.77
CA MET A 53 1.62 -8.82 -9.97
C MET A 53 0.46 -7.83 -9.89
N GLY A 54 0.73 -6.53 -9.89
CA GLY A 54 -0.29 -5.49 -9.96
C GLY A 54 -1.11 -5.57 -11.26
N TYR A 55 -0.46 -5.74 -12.42
CA TYR A 55 -1.13 -5.92 -13.70
C TYR A 55 -1.91 -7.24 -13.76
N ILE A 56 -1.36 -8.34 -13.22
CA ILE A 56 -2.07 -9.63 -13.13
C ILE A 56 -3.32 -9.48 -12.27
N ALA A 57 -3.20 -8.87 -11.09
CA ALA A 57 -4.34 -8.64 -10.19
C ALA A 57 -5.44 -7.80 -10.85
N ARG A 58 -5.05 -6.75 -11.58
CA ARG A 58 -5.99 -5.90 -12.34
C ARG A 58 -6.66 -6.66 -13.47
N GLY A 59 -5.90 -7.45 -14.24
CA GLY A 59 -6.45 -8.31 -15.29
C GLY A 59 -7.45 -9.34 -14.75
N LEU A 60 -7.14 -9.99 -13.63
CA LEU A 60 -8.07 -10.89 -12.95
C LEU A 60 -9.32 -10.16 -12.45
N GLY A 61 -9.16 -8.96 -11.88
CA GLY A 61 -10.28 -8.12 -11.47
C GLY A 61 -11.21 -7.79 -12.63
N LEU A 62 -10.66 -7.39 -13.79
CA LEU A 62 -11.41 -7.12 -15.03
C LEU A 62 -12.15 -8.37 -15.54
N THR A 63 -11.49 -9.52 -15.51
CA THR A 63 -12.08 -10.77 -16.00
C THR A 63 -13.24 -11.23 -15.12
N ILE A 64 -13.12 -11.07 -13.79
CA ILE A 64 -14.15 -11.50 -12.82
C ILE A 64 -15.30 -10.50 -12.73
N ALA A 65 -14.98 -9.21 -12.59
CA ALA A 65 -15.96 -8.15 -12.37
C ALA A 65 -16.54 -7.57 -13.66
N GLY A 66 -15.83 -7.71 -14.80
CA GLY A 66 -16.18 -7.01 -16.02
C GLY A 66 -15.97 -5.49 -15.88
N ASN A 67 -16.47 -4.74 -16.83
CA ASN A 67 -16.40 -3.27 -16.81
C ASN A 67 -17.66 -2.64 -16.20
N THR A 68 -18.15 -3.21 -15.09
CA THR A 68 -19.35 -2.74 -14.39
C THR A 68 -18.95 -1.97 -13.13
N LYS A 69 -19.78 -0.99 -12.77
CA LYS A 69 -19.68 -0.31 -11.47
C LYS A 69 -20.44 -1.14 -10.44
N TYR A 70 -19.79 -1.34 -9.30
CA TYR A 70 -20.40 -2.01 -8.16
C TYR A 70 -20.64 -0.99 -7.05
N ASP A 71 -21.90 -0.92 -6.59
CA ASP A 71 -22.27 -0.13 -5.41
C ASP A 71 -21.80 -0.85 -4.15
N VAL A 72 -20.98 -0.17 -3.37
CA VAL A 72 -20.44 -0.63 -2.09
C VAL A 72 -20.82 0.32 -0.95
N SER A 73 -21.98 0.94 -1.03
CA SER A 73 -22.52 1.90 -0.04
C SER A 73 -22.50 1.35 1.40
N ILE A 74 -22.55 0.04 1.56
CA ILE A 74 -22.40 -0.63 2.87
C ILE A 74 -21.04 -0.33 3.50
N LEU A 75 -19.95 -0.32 2.72
CA LEU A 75 -18.61 0.07 3.17
C LEU A 75 -18.53 1.56 3.46
N GLY A 76 -19.32 2.37 2.74
CA GLY A 76 -19.45 3.81 2.95
C GLY A 76 -19.96 4.15 4.34
N THR A 77 -20.82 3.33 4.93
CA THR A 77 -21.33 3.50 6.29
C THR A 77 -20.19 3.47 7.33
N ILE A 78 -19.16 2.66 7.12
CA ILE A 78 -17.98 2.60 8.00
C ILE A 78 -17.01 3.73 7.68
N SER A 79 -16.63 3.88 6.42
CA SER A 79 -15.58 4.83 6.01
C SER A 79 -15.99 6.28 6.24
N ASN A 80 -17.29 6.61 6.05
CA ASN A 80 -17.82 7.97 6.21
C ASN A 80 -18.40 8.24 7.59
N SER A 81 -18.51 7.22 8.47
CA SER A 81 -18.92 7.45 9.85
C SER A 81 -17.92 8.33 10.58
N ARG A 82 -18.44 9.19 11.49
CA ARG A 82 -17.61 10.10 12.26
C ARG A 82 -17.77 9.79 13.76
N ILE A 83 -16.64 9.59 14.42
CA ILE A 83 -16.58 9.46 15.88
C ILE A 83 -15.93 10.73 16.41
N PHE A 84 -16.62 11.49 17.24
CA PHE A 84 -16.18 12.82 17.74
C PHE A 84 -15.80 13.80 16.62
N GLY A 85 -16.50 13.75 15.46
CA GLY A 85 -16.21 14.62 14.30
C GLY A 85 -15.06 14.13 13.40
N ILE A 86 -14.32 13.10 13.78
CA ILE A 86 -13.20 12.54 13.02
C ILE A 86 -13.68 11.34 12.20
N PRO A 87 -13.34 11.26 10.89
CA PRO A 87 -13.67 10.10 10.05
C PRO A 87 -13.04 8.81 10.60
N VAL A 88 -13.81 7.72 10.64
CA VAL A 88 -13.31 6.42 11.12
C VAL A 88 -12.14 5.92 10.29
N ALA A 89 -12.13 6.17 8.99
CA ALA A 89 -11.00 5.82 8.12
C ALA A 89 -9.68 6.46 8.59
N PHE A 90 -9.72 7.71 9.06
CA PHE A 90 -8.55 8.40 9.61
C PHE A 90 -8.08 7.76 10.93
N LEU A 91 -9.01 7.39 11.81
CA LEU A 91 -8.67 6.70 13.07
C LEU A 91 -8.00 5.34 12.81
N ILE A 92 -8.50 4.57 11.85
CA ILE A 92 -7.90 3.30 11.43
C ILE A 92 -6.50 3.54 10.88
N PHE A 93 -6.32 4.56 10.03
CA PHE A 93 -5.00 4.92 9.51
C PHE A 93 -4.01 5.25 10.62
N VAL A 94 -4.38 6.11 11.57
CA VAL A 94 -3.51 6.48 12.70
C VAL A 94 -3.17 5.28 13.56
N LEU A 95 -4.15 4.41 13.83
CA LEU A 95 -3.95 3.18 14.60
C LEU A 95 -2.95 2.24 13.91
N LEU A 96 -3.12 2.01 12.61
CA LEU A 96 -2.22 1.16 11.82
C LEU A 96 -0.82 1.76 11.70
N ALA A 97 -0.71 3.08 11.51
CA ALA A 97 0.57 3.78 11.47
C ALA A 97 1.31 3.69 12.81
N ALA A 98 0.60 3.88 13.93
CA ALA A 98 1.16 3.74 15.26
C ALA A 98 1.61 2.30 15.56
N LEU A 99 0.77 1.31 15.19
CA LEU A 99 1.09 -0.10 15.32
C LEU A 99 2.35 -0.48 14.54
N MET A 100 2.43 -0.08 13.27
CA MET A 100 3.58 -0.37 12.44
C MET A 100 4.84 0.37 12.88
N ASN A 101 4.70 1.61 13.34
CA ASN A 101 5.83 2.34 13.93
C ASN A 101 6.36 1.64 15.19
N TYR A 102 5.45 1.13 16.04
CA TYR A 102 5.83 0.32 17.20
C TYR A 102 6.55 -0.96 16.77
N VAL A 103 6.00 -1.69 15.80
CA VAL A 103 6.62 -2.92 15.27
C VAL A 103 8.02 -2.64 14.72
N LEU A 104 8.20 -1.58 13.94
CA LEU A 104 9.50 -1.26 13.34
C LEU A 104 10.53 -0.78 14.37
N ARG A 105 10.13 0.02 15.36
CA ARG A 105 11.08 0.61 16.33
C ARG A 105 11.35 -0.29 17.53
N CYS A 106 10.32 -0.98 18.04
CA CYS A 106 10.37 -1.65 19.33
C CYS A 106 10.55 -3.18 19.24
N THR A 107 10.33 -3.80 18.07
CA THR A 107 10.41 -5.26 17.95
C THR A 107 11.69 -5.74 17.26
N THR A 108 12.05 -7.00 17.52
CA THR A 108 13.14 -7.69 16.82
C THR A 108 12.87 -7.81 15.32
N PHE A 109 11.60 -7.92 14.93
CA PHE A 109 11.20 -7.95 13.53
C PHE A 109 11.60 -6.66 12.79
N GLY A 110 11.35 -5.48 13.36
CA GLY A 110 11.75 -4.21 12.77
C GLY A 110 13.27 -4.05 12.67
N LYS A 111 14.00 -4.43 13.72
CA LYS A 111 15.48 -4.39 13.70
C LYS A 111 16.06 -5.31 12.62
N GLN A 112 15.50 -6.51 12.46
CA GLN A 112 15.89 -7.43 11.40
C GLN A 112 15.55 -6.88 10.00
N THR A 113 14.41 -6.21 9.84
CA THR A 113 14.01 -5.55 8.58
C THR A 113 15.05 -4.52 8.16
N MET A 114 15.48 -3.65 9.08
CA MET A 114 16.51 -2.63 8.81
C MET A 114 17.87 -3.26 8.51
N ALA A 115 18.25 -4.31 9.25
CA ALA A 115 19.49 -5.03 9.00
C ALA A 115 19.52 -5.69 7.61
N ILE A 116 18.42 -6.32 7.19
CA ILE A 116 18.27 -6.92 5.84
C ILE A 116 18.33 -5.83 4.76
N GLY A 117 17.70 -4.67 5.02
CA GLY A 117 17.70 -3.54 4.10
C GLY A 117 19.11 -2.99 3.88
N ASN A 118 19.93 -2.89 4.94
CA ASN A 118 21.31 -2.40 4.84
C ASN A 118 22.22 -3.38 4.10
N ASN A 119 22.21 -4.65 4.48
CA ASN A 119 23.03 -5.66 3.82
C ASN A 119 22.46 -7.08 4.02
N LYS A 120 21.86 -7.63 2.97
CA LYS A 120 21.25 -8.97 2.98
C LYS A 120 22.24 -10.07 3.29
N ALA A 121 23.49 -9.97 2.78
CA ALA A 121 24.52 -10.99 3.01
C ALA A 121 24.99 -10.98 4.46
N ALA A 122 25.27 -9.82 5.02
CA ALA A 122 25.65 -9.68 6.42
C ALA A 122 24.52 -10.15 7.37
N ALA A 123 23.26 -9.79 7.07
CA ALA A 123 22.12 -10.26 7.84
C ALA A 123 21.97 -11.77 7.83
N ALA A 124 22.26 -12.44 6.72
CA ALA A 124 22.25 -13.91 6.64
C ALA A 124 23.38 -14.54 7.48
N GLN A 125 24.57 -13.92 7.50
CA GLN A 125 25.72 -14.43 8.30
C GLN A 125 25.45 -14.42 9.81
N ILE A 126 24.69 -13.46 10.31
CA ILE A 126 24.28 -13.41 11.72
C ILE A 126 23.05 -14.26 12.04
N GLY A 127 22.63 -15.16 11.11
CA GLY A 127 21.59 -16.15 11.31
C GLY A 127 20.15 -15.69 11.03
N ILE A 128 19.95 -14.50 10.43
CA ILE A 128 18.61 -14.04 10.05
C ILE A 128 18.12 -14.81 8.82
N ARG A 129 16.92 -15.38 8.91
CA ARG A 129 16.28 -16.09 7.78
C ARG A 129 15.70 -15.09 6.79
N VAL A 130 16.57 -14.48 5.97
CA VAL A 130 16.24 -13.36 5.05
C VAL A 130 15.02 -13.66 4.18
N ASP A 131 14.96 -14.83 3.53
CA ASP A 131 13.85 -15.16 2.62
C ASP A 131 12.49 -15.19 3.32
N ARG A 132 12.40 -15.82 4.50
CA ARG A 132 11.15 -15.86 5.26
C ARG A 132 10.74 -14.49 5.72
N HIS A 133 11.70 -13.68 6.12
CA HIS A 133 11.45 -12.31 6.58
C HIS A 133 10.89 -11.45 5.46
N ILE A 134 11.46 -11.51 4.27
CA ILE A 134 10.98 -10.80 3.08
C ILE A 134 9.55 -11.24 2.73
N ILE A 135 9.26 -12.54 2.72
CA ILE A 135 7.92 -13.05 2.44
C ILE A 135 6.89 -12.47 3.42
N ILE A 136 7.21 -12.45 4.73
CA ILE A 136 6.31 -11.90 5.76
C ILE A 136 6.05 -10.41 5.52
N ILE A 137 7.08 -9.63 5.18
CA ILE A 137 6.94 -8.19 4.87
C ILE A 137 5.96 -7.99 3.70
N TYR A 138 6.12 -8.73 2.60
CA TYR A 138 5.22 -8.61 1.45
C TYR A 138 3.80 -9.07 1.76
N MET A 139 3.62 -10.11 2.58
CA MET A 139 2.29 -10.51 3.05
C MET A 139 1.63 -9.41 3.88
N MET A 140 2.35 -8.80 4.82
CA MET A 140 1.86 -7.69 5.62
C MET A 140 1.50 -6.48 4.73
N CYS A 141 2.34 -6.15 3.76
CA CYS A 141 2.08 -5.09 2.79
C CYS A 141 0.78 -5.35 2.02
N GLY A 142 0.56 -6.59 1.56
CA GLY A 142 -0.67 -7.00 0.87
C GLY A 142 -1.92 -6.86 1.76
N VAL A 143 -1.84 -7.23 3.02
CA VAL A 143 -2.94 -7.07 3.99
C VAL A 143 -3.27 -5.58 4.20
N PHE A 144 -2.26 -4.74 4.44
CA PHE A 144 -2.48 -3.29 4.62
C PHE A 144 -3.02 -2.62 3.36
N SER A 145 -2.56 -3.05 2.18
CA SER A 145 -3.08 -2.58 0.90
C SER A 145 -4.56 -2.93 0.74
N ALA A 146 -4.98 -4.14 1.13
CA ALA A 146 -6.38 -4.55 1.10
C ALA A 146 -7.25 -3.70 2.04
N ILE A 147 -6.78 -3.42 3.25
CA ILE A 147 -7.50 -2.54 4.20
C ILE A 147 -7.63 -1.13 3.61
N GLY A 148 -6.53 -0.56 3.08
CA GLY A 148 -6.55 0.76 2.45
C GLY A 148 -7.51 0.82 1.24
N GLY A 149 -7.51 -0.21 0.40
CA GLY A 149 -8.41 -0.34 -0.74
C GLY A 149 -9.89 -0.38 -0.33
N LEU A 150 -10.24 -1.15 0.70
CA LEU A 150 -11.61 -1.21 1.23
C LEU A 150 -12.07 0.13 1.82
N LEU A 151 -11.21 0.80 2.58
CA LEU A 151 -11.53 2.11 3.15
C LEU A 151 -11.73 3.17 2.05
N SER A 152 -10.89 3.16 1.04
CA SER A 152 -10.98 4.08 -0.11
C SER A 152 -12.22 3.80 -0.96
N ALA A 153 -12.55 2.53 -1.21
CA ALA A 153 -13.77 2.12 -1.90
C ALA A 153 -15.01 2.56 -1.12
N GLY A 154 -15.00 2.43 0.20
CA GLY A 154 -16.08 2.91 1.07
C GLY A 154 -16.28 4.43 1.02
N GLN A 155 -15.21 5.22 0.91
CA GLN A 155 -15.32 6.68 0.81
C GLN A 155 -16.05 7.14 -0.46
N ILE A 156 -15.82 6.45 -1.59
CA ILE A 156 -16.45 6.78 -2.89
C ILE A 156 -17.80 6.10 -3.02
N SER A 157 -18.07 5.04 -2.22
CA SER A 157 -19.27 4.19 -2.27
C SER A 157 -19.47 3.45 -3.59
N GLU A 158 -18.54 3.54 -4.52
CA GLU A 158 -18.53 2.85 -5.81
C GLU A 158 -17.15 2.22 -6.06
N VAL A 159 -17.12 1.04 -6.68
CA VAL A 159 -15.88 0.41 -7.16
C VAL A 159 -16.02 0.11 -8.64
N TYR A 160 -15.01 0.50 -9.39
CA TYR A 160 -14.87 0.21 -10.81
C TYR A 160 -13.45 -0.30 -11.10
N THR A 161 -13.27 -0.96 -12.20
CA THR A 161 -12.04 -1.73 -12.49
C THR A 161 -10.78 -0.87 -12.63
N THR A 162 -10.93 0.41 -13.00
CA THR A 162 -9.81 1.38 -13.06
C THR A 162 -9.58 2.12 -11.73
N PHE A 163 -10.30 1.72 -10.67
CA PHE A 163 -10.11 2.29 -9.34
C PHE A 163 -8.69 2.05 -8.83
N GLY A 164 -8.04 3.11 -8.37
CA GLY A 164 -6.67 3.03 -7.84
C GLY A 164 -5.58 2.93 -8.90
N GLU A 165 -5.88 3.12 -10.18
CA GLU A 165 -4.88 3.14 -11.25
C GLU A 165 -3.86 4.26 -11.04
N ASN A 166 -2.56 3.91 -11.19
CA ASN A 166 -1.41 4.79 -10.93
C ASN A 166 -1.22 5.25 -9.47
N ASN A 167 -1.96 4.72 -8.51
CA ASN A 167 -1.76 5.03 -7.09
C ASN A 167 -0.44 4.45 -6.57
N GLU A 168 0.08 3.37 -7.18
CA GLU A 168 1.38 2.78 -6.87
C GLU A 168 2.51 3.82 -6.94
N PHE A 169 2.52 4.64 -7.98
CA PHE A 169 3.53 5.70 -8.14
C PHE A 169 3.39 6.80 -7.10
N GLN A 170 2.16 7.15 -6.72
CA GLN A 170 1.91 8.14 -5.67
C GLN A 170 2.40 7.65 -4.31
N ILE A 171 2.19 6.36 -4.00
CA ILE A 171 2.62 5.74 -2.75
C ILE A 171 4.14 5.69 -2.67
N ILE A 172 4.82 5.28 -3.76
CA ILE A 172 6.28 5.26 -3.83
C ILE A 172 6.85 6.67 -3.61
N SER A 173 6.32 7.65 -4.33
CA SER A 173 6.76 9.06 -4.19
C SER A 173 6.60 9.55 -2.77
N SER A 174 5.45 9.28 -2.12
CA SER A 174 5.22 9.70 -0.75
C SER A 174 6.16 9.03 0.25
N ALA A 175 6.51 7.77 0.03
CA ALA A 175 7.44 7.05 0.89
C ALA A 175 8.87 7.62 0.77
N VAL A 176 9.33 7.88 -0.45
CA VAL A 176 10.68 8.41 -0.71
C VAL A 176 10.81 9.85 -0.19
N ILE A 177 9.84 10.73 -0.48
CA ILE A 177 9.81 12.09 0.08
C ILE A 177 9.75 12.05 1.61
N GLY A 178 9.09 11.06 2.18
CA GLY A 178 9.05 10.80 3.61
C GLY A 178 10.37 10.27 4.20
N GLY A 179 11.43 10.13 3.40
CA GLY A 179 12.76 9.70 3.83
C GLY A 179 12.94 8.18 3.88
N ALA A 180 12.12 7.41 3.17
CA ALA A 180 12.37 5.98 2.98
C ALA A 180 13.29 5.78 1.77
N SER A 181 14.46 5.18 1.96
CA SER A 181 15.37 4.88 0.86
C SER A 181 14.87 3.74 -0.02
N MET A 182 14.94 3.91 -1.33
CA MET A 182 14.66 2.85 -2.31
C MET A 182 15.73 1.75 -2.31
N PHE A 183 16.93 2.07 -1.84
CA PHE A 183 18.04 1.11 -1.73
C PHE A 183 17.93 0.27 -0.46
N GLY A 184 17.07 0.66 0.48
CA GLY A 184 16.78 -0.07 1.72
C GLY A 184 17.55 0.45 2.93
N GLY A 185 17.28 -0.18 4.08
CA GLY A 185 17.99 0.10 5.34
C GLY A 185 17.56 1.36 6.09
N LYS A 186 16.93 2.33 5.41
CA LYS A 186 16.50 3.59 6.01
C LYS A 186 15.02 3.85 5.76
N GLY A 187 14.38 4.45 6.74
CA GLY A 187 13.00 4.90 6.65
C GLY A 187 12.34 5.01 8.03
N SER A 188 11.35 5.88 8.11
CA SER A 188 10.53 6.03 9.30
C SER A 188 9.06 6.16 8.91
N ILE A 189 8.16 5.55 9.70
CA ILE A 189 6.72 5.71 9.49
C ILE A 189 6.27 7.04 10.11
N LEU A 190 6.68 7.27 11.36
CA LEU A 190 6.41 8.50 12.08
C LEU A 190 7.75 9.22 12.36
N PRO A 191 7.95 10.47 11.90
CA PRO A 191 7.02 11.31 11.11
C PRO A 191 7.10 11.11 9.59
N GLY A 192 8.13 10.42 9.06
CA GLY A 192 8.54 10.43 7.67
C GLY A 192 7.39 10.11 6.68
N ALA A 193 6.88 8.89 6.68
CA ALA A 193 5.85 8.49 5.70
C ALA A 193 4.58 9.35 5.78
N ILE A 194 4.19 9.80 6.99
CA ILE A 194 3.02 10.68 7.15
C ILE A 194 3.24 12.03 6.48
N VAL A 195 4.41 12.64 6.70
CA VAL A 195 4.76 13.92 6.07
C VAL A 195 4.78 13.77 4.54
N GLY A 196 5.38 12.70 4.02
CA GLY A 196 5.41 12.43 2.59
C GLY A 196 4.02 12.29 1.97
N VAL A 197 3.12 11.53 2.61
CA VAL A 197 1.73 11.38 2.15
C VAL A 197 0.98 12.71 2.17
N LEU A 198 1.11 13.48 3.25
CA LEU A 198 0.46 14.80 3.36
C LEU A 198 0.97 15.76 2.29
N LEU A 199 2.27 15.78 2.03
CA LEU A 199 2.88 16.65 1.02
C LEU A 199 2.34 16.35 -0.38
N ILE A 200 2.35 15.07 -0.78
CA ILE A 200 1.79 14.64 -2.07
C ILE A 200 0.30 14.99 -2.16
N GLN A 201 -0.47 14.76 -1.10
CA GLN A 201 -1.90 15.03 -1.09
C GLN A 201 -2.21 16.53 -1.21
N VAL A 202 -1.41 17.39 -0.56
CA VAL A 202 -1.53 18.85 -0.71
C VAL A 202 -1.26 19.29 -2.15
N VAL A 203 -0.23 18.74 -2.80
CA VAL A 203 0.07 19.04 -4.21
C VAL A 203 -1.07 18.61 -5.12
N LEU A 204 -1.57 17.38 -4.97
CA LEU A 204 -2.68 16.87 -5.80
C LEU A 204 -3.98 17.64 -5.57
N ASN A 205 -4.30 18.00 -4.34
CA ASN A 205 -5.47 18.82 -4.02
C ASN A 205 -5.30 20.24 -4.60
N GLY A 206 -4.11 20.84 -4.52
CA GLY A 206 -3.82 22.12 -5.13
C GLY A 206 -4.04 22.11 -6.65
N LEU A 207 -3.61 21.06 -7.35
CA LEU A 207 -3.91 20.87 -8.77
C LEU A 207 -5.42 20.77 -9.05
N GLY A 208 -6.15 20.10 -8.16
CA GLY A 208 -7.62 20.02 -8.25
C GLY A 208 -8.29 21.39 -8.11
N MET A 209 -7.81 22.22 -7.18
CA MET A 209 -8.38 23.56 -6.95
C MET A 209 -8.20 24.52 -8.14
N ILE A 210 -7.10 24.39 -8.88
CA ILE A 210 -6.86 25.17 -10.11
C ILE A 210 -7.47 24.55 -11.37
N ASN A 211 -8.30 23.49 -11.23
CA ASN A 211 -8.89 22.73 -12.33
C ASN A 211 -7.86 22.28 -13.38
N ALA A 212 -6.68 21.83 -12.93
CA ALA A 212 -5.65 21.34 -13.82
C ALA A 212 -6.14 20.14 -14.63
N SER A 213 -5.73 20.04 -15.89
CA SER A 213 -6.08 18.88 -16.73
C SER A 213 -5.51 17.58 -16.19
N VAL A 214 -6.18 16.46 -16.45
CA VAL A 214 -5.74 15.10 -16.02
C VAL A 214 -4.31 14.79 -16.49
N TYR A 215 -3.89 15.33 -17.62
CA TYR A 215 -2.54 15.17 -18.14
C TYR A 215 -1.47 15.83 -17.25
N ILE A 216 -1.78 16.99 -16.68
CA ILE A 216 -0.89 17.72 -15.77
C ILE A 216 -0.63 16.90 -14.49
N TYR A 217 -1.63 16.21 -13.96
CA TYR A 217 -1.44 15.31 -12.82
C TYR A 217 -0.37 14.23 -13.07
N ASN A 218 -0.37 13.63 -14.27
CA ASN A 218 0.62 12.60 -14.62
C ASN A 218 2.02 13.20 -14.78
N VAL A 219 2.14 14.39 -15.35
CA VAL A 219 3.43 15.10 -15.48
C VAL A 219 3.98 15.46 -14.09
N VAL A 220 3.15 16.06 -13.23
CA VAL A 220 3.56 16.43 -11.87
C VAL A 220 3.97 15.21 -11.06
N ARG A 221 3.22 14.10 -11.13
CA ARG A 221 3.61 12.84 -10.49
C ARG A 221 4.98 12.35 -10.99
N GLY A 222 5.20 12.36 -12.31
CA GLY A 222 6.48 11.96 -12.89
C GLY A 222 7.66 12.81 -12.41
N VAL A 223 7.48 14.14 -12.38
CA VAL A 223 8.51 15.07 -11.89
C VAL A 223 8.79 14.83 -10.40
N ILE A 224 7.76 14.64 -9.59
CA ILE A 224 7.91 14.38 -8.14
C ILE A 224 8.70 13.09 -7.92
N ILE A 225 8.35 12.01 -8.64
CA ILE A 225 9.07 10.73 -8.53
C ILE A 225 10.54 10.90 -8.94
N PHE A 226 10.77 11.58 -10.06
CA PHE A 226 12.14 11.83 -10.54
C PHE A 226 12.97 12.58 -9.52
N LEU A 227 12.44 13.67 -8.95
CA LEU A 227 13.14 14.45 -7.93
C LEU A 227 13.38 13.63 -6.66
N ALA A 228 12.38 12.88 -6.20
CA ALA A 228 12.51 12.05 -5.02
C ALA A 228 13.61 10.98 -5.17
N VAL A 229 13.63 10.28 -6.31
CA VAL A 229 14.65 9.26 -6.59
C VAL A 229 16.02 9.88 -6.80
N ALA A 230 16.10 11.04 -7.46
CA ALA A 230 17.37 11.73 -7.65
C ALA A 230 18.02 12.15 -6.32
N ILE A 231 17.22 12.65 -5.37
CA ILE A 231 17.69 13.00 -4.02
C ILE A 231 18.19 11.75 -3.29
N ASP A 232 17.42 10.65 -3.30
CA ASP A 232 17.81 9.41 -2.63
C ASP A 232 19.10 8.81 -3.22
N CYS A 233 19.32 8.92 -4.54
CA CYS A 233 20.57 8.51 -5.19
C CYS A 233 21.77 9.33 -4.72
N ILE A 234 21.62 10.66 -4.58
CA ILE A 234 22.71 11.54 -4.14
C ILE A 234 23.09 11.23 -2.68
N ASP A 235 22.10 11.04 -1.80
CA ASP A 235 22.33 10.69 -0.41
C ASP A 235 23.03 9.33 -0.28
N PHE A 236 22.66 8.36 -1.11
CA PHE A 236 23.27 7.03 -1.12
C PHE A 236 24.74 7.05 -1.57
N GLU A 237 25.10 7.83 -2.59
CA GLU A 237 26.49 8.01 -3.01
C GLU A 237 27.34 8.75 -1.96
N GLY A 238 26.76 9.68 -1.23
CA GLY A 238 27.42 10.40 -0.15
C GLY A 238 27.83 9.52 1.03
N GLU A 239 27.12 8.45 1.30
CA GLU A 239 27.42 7.48 2.37
C GLU A 239 28.45 6.41 2.00
N LEU A 240 28.68 6.18 0.70
CA LEU A 240 29.70 5.25 0.20
C LEU A 240 31.11 5.86 0.13
N ARG A 241 31.22 7.16 0.35
CA ARG A 241 32.50 7.89 0.44
C ARG A 241 32.89 8.15 1.88
#